data_703897635e49a7e07f31f31c8be39ea4
#
_entry.id   703897635e49a7e07f31f31c8be39ea4
#
_cell.length_a   1.000
_cell.length_b   1.000
_cell.length_c   1.000
_cell.angle_alpha   90.00
_cell.angle_beta   90.00
_cell.angle_gamma   90.00
#
_symmetry.space_group_name_H-M   'P 1'
#
loop_
_entity.id
_entity.type
_entity.pdbx_description
1 polymer ?
#
loop_
_entity_poly.entity_id
_entity_poly.type
_entity_poly.pdbx_seq_one_letter_code
_entity_poly.pdbx_strand_id
1 'polypeptide(L)'
;MNYLTSAVQASQITHGGRDPAFCIHTFELISAYQSVGRVQLLVSLRAHLADVTSPIRVTVWGENFHEQSERDRAGMAERYPSGMHGAISDGLTELLGTSVAVTTATQDQPEHGLTEQVLNSTDVLTWWGHATHGSVDDAVVDRVQQRVLGGMGLVVLHSAHFSKIFRRLMGTTCSLAWRNSADTELVWTVNPSHPIAAGVPQPIMINEHEMYGEFFDIPAPEELIFISTFSSGEAFRSGCCWRRGKGKVFYFSPGDQEYPIYRHPDIKRVVANAVQWARPDNIADFDPPSVLSSPAPYFDARVITEVPPS
;
A
#
# COMPACT_ATOMS: atom_id res chain seq x y z
N MET A 1 2.76 32.04 6.01
CA MET A 1 2.61 32.93 7.18
C MET A 1 2.12 34.31 6.71
N ASN A 2 1.12 34.44 5.83
CA ASN A 2 0.63 35.72 5.28
C ASN A 2 -0.83 35.68 4.81
N TYR A 3 -1.72 35.00 5.54
CA TYR A 3 -3.18 34.98 5.24
C TYR A 3 -4.06 35.28 6.47
N LEU A 4 -3.50 35.73 7.59
CA LEU A 4 -4.27 36.01 8.81
C LEU A 4 -4.41 37.50 9.14
N THR A 5 -3.90 38.41 8.31
CA THR A 5 -3.94 39.84 8.55
C THR A 5 -5.06 40.60 7.83
N SER A 6 -5.80 39.97 6.92
CA SER A 6 -6.83 40.66 6.13
C SER A 6 -8.25 40.63 6.73
N ALA A 7 -8.48 39.87 7.81
CA ALA A 7 -9.83 39.74 8.41
C ALA A 7 -10.09 40.76 9.54
N VAL A 8 -9.10 41.55 9.99
CA VAL A 8 -9.23 42.48 11.12
C VAL A 8 -9.51 43.94 10.69
N GLN A 9 -9.38 44.26 9.40
CA GLN A 9 -9.54 45.64 8.92
C GLN A 9 -10.92 46.03 8.37
N ALA A 10 -11.91 45.12 8.39
CA ALA A 10 -13.25 45.37 7.86
C ALA A 10 -14.31 45.77 8.88
N SER A 11 -13.96 46.06 10.16
CA SER A 11 -14.94 46.36 11.20
C SER A 11 -14.92 47.82 11.75
N GLN A 12 -14.35 48.76 11.00
CA GLN A 12 -14.40 50.17 11.41
C GLN A 12 -15.13 51.05 10.41
N ILE A 13 -16.39 50.79 10.12
CA ILE A 13 -17.31 51.83 9.62
C ILE A 13 -18.74 51.35 9.95
N THR A 14 -19.38 51.87 10.99
CA THR A 14 -20.73 52.44 11.04
C THR A 14 -21.05 52.80 12.47
N HIS A 15 -21.12 54.11 12.72
CA HIS A 15 -21.77 54.66 13.90
C HIS A 15 -23.30 54.54 13.75
N GLY A 16 -23.92 53.86 14.69
CA GLY A 16 -25.37 53.83 14.84
C GLY A 16 -25.71 52.92 16.01
N GLY A 17 -26.25 53.54 17.10
CA GLY A 17 -26.46 52.93 18.41
C GLY A 17 -27.02 51.51 18.42
N ARG A 18 -26.29 50.65 19.11
CA ARG A 18 -26.71 49.26 19.38
C ARG A 18 -26.60 48.99 20.89
N ASP A 19 -27.61 48.34 21.41
CA ASP A 19 -27.79 47.88 22.78
C ASP A 19 -26.53 47.14 23.29
N PRO A 20 -25.95 47.51 24.45
CA PRO A 20 -24.80 46.82 25.01
C PRO A 20 -24.98 45.28 25.21
N ALA A 21 -26.21 44.84 25.42
CA ALA A 21 -26.56 43.44 25.59
C ALA A 21 -26.31 42.60 24.30
N PHE A 22 -26.49 43.24 23.13
CA PHE A 22 -26.26 42.57 21.85
C PHE A 22 -24.76 42.34 21.54
N CYS A 23 -23.91 43.25 21.98
CA CYS A 23 -22.44 43.11 21.83
C CYS A 23 -21.86 42.00 22.71
N ILE A 24 -22.38 41.80 23.92
CA ILE A 24 -21.89 40.78 24.86
C ILE A 24 -22.25 39.38 24.34
N HIS A 25 -23.47 39.17 23.86
CA HIS A 25 -23.90 37.87 23.30
C HIS A 25 -23.11 37.50 22.02
N THR A 26 -22.78 38.47 21.19
CA THR A 26 -21.99 38.20 19.96
C THR A 26 -20.54 37.85 20.29
N PHE A 27 -19.96 38.47 21.32
CA PHE A 27 -18.60 38.15 21.78
C PHE A 27 -18.55 36.76 22.46
N GLU A 28 -19.56 36.38 23.23
CA GLU A 28 -19.64 35.05 23.84
C GLU A 28 -19.83 33.95 22.81
N LEU A 29 -20.66 34.15 21.77
CA LEU A 29 -20.84 33.21 20.67
C LEU A 29 -19.57 33.03 19.81
N ILE A 30 -18.85 34.12 19.54
CA ILE A 30 -17.58 34.07 18.80
C ILE A 30 -16.51 33.37 19.65
N SER A 31 -16.45 33.63 20.97
CA SER A 31 -15.53 32.97 21.89
C SER A 31 -15.84 31.48 22.03
N ALA A 32 -17.12 31.10 22.12
CA ALA A 32 -17.54 29.71 22.15
C ALA A 32 -17.24 28.97 20.83
N TYR A 33 -17.50 29.62 19.69
CA TYR A 33 -17.19 29.04 18.37
C TYR A 33 -15.68 28.83 18.17
N GLN A 34 -14.86 29.80 18.61
CA GLN A 34 -13.40 29.67 18.54
C GLN A 34 -12.86 28.60 19.51
N SER A 35 -13.46 28.42 20.68
CA SER A 35 -13.05 27.38 21.62
C SER A 35 -13.43 25.98 21.14
N VAL A 36 -14.64 25.80 20.58
CA VAL A 36 -15.09 24.52 19.99
C VAL A 36 -14.23 24.17 18.76
N GLY A 37 -13.96 25.14 17.88
CA GLY A 37 -13.10 24.93 16.72
C GLY A 37 -11.67 24.55 17.11
N ARG A 38 -11.11 25.17 18.17
CA ARG A 38 -9.78 24.80 18.69
C ARG A 38 -9.75 23.41 19.32
N VAL A 39 -10.79 23.04 20.06
CA VAL A 39 -10.88 21.69 20.65
C VAL A 39 -11.01 20.65 19.56
N GLN A 40 -11.84 20.88 18.57
CA GLN A 40 -12.03 19.96 17.44
C GLN A 40 -10.76 19.83 16.59
N LEU A 41 -10.04 20.93 16.36
CA LEU A 41 -8.75 20.92 15.67
C LEU A 41 -7.70 20.16 16.48
N LEU A 42 -7.63 20.36 17.80
CA LEU A 42 -6.70 19.67 18.69
C LEU A 42 -7.00 18.18 18.80
N VAL A 43 -8.27 17.79 18.84
CA VAL A 43 -8.68 16.38 18.83
C VAL A 43 -8.33 15.73 17.50
N SER A 44 -8.60 16.41 16.38
CA SER A 44 -8.21 15.94 15.05
C SER A 44 -6.70 15.84 14.88
N LEU A 45 -5.94 16.83 15.35
CA LEU A 45 -4.48 16.79 15.33
C LEU A 45 -3.91 15.67 16.24
N ARG A 46 -4.48 15.47 17.42
CA ARG A 46 -4.08 14.36 18.32
C ARG A 46 -4.40 12.99 17.72
N ALA A 47 -5.57 12.83 17.11
CA ALA A 47 -5.93 11.60 16.41
C ALA A 47 -4.98 11.34 15.23
N HIS A 48 -4.70 12.37 14.43
CA HIS A 48 -3.75 12.28 13.31
C HIS A 48 -2.31 11.96 13.77
N LEU A 49 -1.84 12.62 14.84
CA LEU A 49 -0.52 12.34 15.43
C LEU A 49 -0.45 10.94 16.05
N ALA A 50 -1.52 10.48 16.69
CA ALA A 50 -1.59 9.12 17.25
C ALA A 50 -1.57 8.06 16.15
N ASP A 51 -2.23 8.31 15.01
CA ASP A 51 -2.24 7.41 13.86
C ASP A 51 -0.85 7.34 13.19
N VAL A 52 -0.13 8.47 13.11
CA VAL A 52 1.24 8.53 12.57
C VAL A 52 2.27 7.85 13.49
N THR A 53 2.00 7.77 14.80
CA THR A 53 2.94 7.20 15.79
C THR A 53 2.68 5.74 16.10
N SER A 54 1.56 5.17 15.68
CA SER A 54 1.26 3.75 15.89
C SER A 54 2.11 2.88 14.96
N PRO A 55 2.69 1.76 15.46
CA PRO A 55 3.43 0.84 14.61
C PRO A 55 2.54 0.26 13.52
N ILE A 56 3.08 0.13 12.30
CA ILE A 56 2.41 -0.54 11.20
C ILE A 56 2.28 -2.02 11.55
N ARG A 57 1.06 -2.55 11.57
CA ARG A 57 0.80 -3.97 11.84
C ARG A 57 0.99 -4.76 10.54
N VAL A 58 2.03 -5.57 10.49
CA VAL A 58 2.40 -6.31 9.29
C VAL A 58 2.16 -7.80 9.52
N THR A 59 1.44 -8.44 8.61
CA THR A 59 1.40 -9.90 8.52
C THR A 59 2.27 -10.35 7.36
N VAL A 60 3.31 -11.12 7.65
CA VAL A 60 4.17 -11.74 6.64
C VAL A 60 3.65 -13.14 6.37
N TRP A 61 3.01 -13.31 5.20
CA TRP A 61 2.47 -14.59 4.79
C TRP A 61 3.41 -15.32 3.85
N GLY A 62 3.63 -16.61 4.12
CA GLY A 62 4.42 -17.51 3.29
C GLY A 62 3.66 -18.80 2.97
N GLU A 63 3.89 -19.35 1.78
CA GLU A 63 3.32 -20.63 1.37
C GLU A 63 3.81 -21.79 2.25
N ASN A 64 5.05 -21.72 2.74
CA ASN A 64 5.70 -22.73 3.60
C ASN A 64 5.81 -24.13 2.98
N PHE A 65 5.62 -24.25 1.67
CA PHE A 65 5.68 -25.53 0.95
C PHE A 65 7.11 -26.06 0.86
N HIS A 66 8.06 -25.21 0.44
CA HIS A 66 9.45 -25.59 0.26
C HIS A 66 10.15 -25.91 1.59
N GLU A 67 9.75 -25.26 2.66
CA GLU A 67 10.24 -25.51 4.02
C GLU A 67 9.84 -26.90 4.53
N GLN A 68 8.73 -27.46 4.03
CA GLN A 68 8.21 -28.76 4.45
C GLN A 68 8.44 -29.87 3.41
N SER A 69 8.71 -29.51 2.15
CA SER A 69 8.97 -30.44 1.07
C SER A 69 10.19 -31.32 1.37
N GLU A 70 10.05 -32.63 1.24
CA GLU A 70 11.18 -33.57 1.42
C GLU A 70 12.37 -33.24 0.50
N ARG A 71 12.07 -32.71 -0.70
CA ARG A 71 13.06 -32.35 -1.71
C ARG A 71 13.85 -31.08 -1.30
N ASP A 72 13.15 -30.07 -0.79
CA ASP A 72 13.70 -28.71 -0.70
C ASP A 72 14.10 -28.31 0.73
N ARG A 73 13.50 -28.93 1.76
CA ARG A 73 13.60 -28.52 3.17
C ARG A 73 15.05 -28.41 3.69
N ALA A 74 15.96 -29.26 3.23
CA ALA A 74 17.36 -29.21 3.70
C ALA A 74 18.04 -27.93 3.22
N GLY A 75 17.91 -27.60 1.94
CA GLY A 75 18.42 -26.36 1.39
C GLY A 75 17.69 -25.12 1.91
N MET A 76 16.38 -25.24 2.15
CA MET A 76 15.62 -24.16 2.79
C MET A 76 16.09 -23.88 4.21
N ALA A 77 16.31 -24.91 5.02
CA ALA A 77 16.81 -24.75 6.39
C ALA A 77 18.20 -24.11 6.45
N GLU A 78 19.05 -24.35 5.45
CA GLU A 78 20.35 -23.71 5.32
C GLU A 78 20.22 -22.22 4.94
N ARG A 79 19.44 -21.91 3.92
CA ARG A 79 19.24 -20.54 3.43
C ARG A 79 18.35 -19.70 4.34
N TYR A 80 17.28 -20.30 4.85
CA TYR A 80 16.24 -19.65 5.62
C TYR A 80 15.84 -20.48 6.85
N PRO A 81 16.66 -20.52 7.94
CA PRO A 81 16.41 -21.35 9.12
C PRO A 81 15.04 -21.11 9.78
N SER A 82 14.49 -19.88 9.65
CA SER A 82 13.16 -19.50 10.17
C SER A 82 12.09 -19.50 9.06
N GLY A 83 12.36 -20.13 7.92
CA GLY A 83 11.56 -20.02 6.69
C GLY A 83 11.73 -18.67 5.99
N MET A 84 11.23 -18.58 4.76
CA MET A 84 11.28 -17.33 3.99
C MET A 84 10.45 -16.22 4.66
N HIS A 85 9.28 -16.56 5.17
CA HIS A 85 8.43 -15.64 5.94
C HIS A 85 9.16 -15.12 7.20
N GLY A 86 9.94 -15.97 7.87
CA GLY A 86 10.80 -15.58 8.99
C GLY A 86 11.88 -14.59 8.55
N ALA A 87 12.60 -14.86 7.46
CA ALA A 87 13.65 -13.97 6.95
C ALA A 87 13.11 -12.60 6.54
N ILE A 88 11.91 -12.53 5.94
CA ILE A 88 11.23 -11.27 5.61
C ILE A 88 10.86 -10.53 6.90
N SER A 89 10.27 -11.23 7.88
CA SER A 89 9.91 -10.68 9.19
C SER A 89 11.12 -10.10 9.93
N ASP A 90 12.24 -10.86 9.94
CA ASP A 90 13.48 -10.42 10.57
C ASP A 90 14.04 -9.17 9.89
N GLY A 91 14.03 -9.13 8.54
CA GLY A 91 14.47 -7.97 7.77
C GLY A 91 13.63 -6.72 8.03
N LEU A 92 12.31 -6.86 8.15
CA LEU A 92 11.41 -5.76 8.51
C LEU A 92 11.69 -5.24 9.94
N THR A 93 11.84 -6.15 10.88
CA THR A 93 12.13 -5.80 12.29
C THR A 93 13.49 -5.13 12.43
N GLU A 94 14.52 -5.65 11.72
CA GLU A 94 15.86 -5.08 11.69
C GLU A 94 15.87 -3.63 11.18
N LEU A 95 15.15 -3.36 10.10
CA LEU A 95 15.21 -2.06 9.42
C LEU A 95 14.24 -1.03 9.96
N LEU A 96 13.10 -1.44 10.49
CA LEU A 96 12.02 -0.54 10.91
C LEU A 96 11.84 -0.47 12.44
N GLY A 97 12.42 -1.40 13.19
CA GLY A 97 12.40 -1.41 14.66
C GLY A 97 10.99 -1.30 15.22
N THR A 98 10.79 -0.35 16.12
CA THR A 98 9.49 -0.10 16.78
C THR A 98 8.42 0.53 15.88
N SER A 99 8.77 0.91 14.65
CA SER A 99 7.79 1.45 13.69
C SER A 99 6.89 0.38 13.07
N VAL A 100 7.19 -0.91 13.31
CA VAL A 100 6.38 -2.05 12.85
C VAL A 100 6.08 -3.01 13.99
N ALA A 101 4.94 -3.68 13.89
CA ALA A 101 4.59 -4.86 14.68
C ALA A 101 4.37 -6.01 13.68
N VAL A 102 5.34 -6.92 13.59
CA VAL A 102 5.34 -7.98 12.58
C VAL A 102 4.85 -9.29 13.19
N THR A 103 3.93 -9.94 12.49
CA THR A 103 3.48 -11.32 12.73
C THR A 103 3.69 -12.15 11.47
N THR A 104 3.85 -13.46 11.62
CA THR A 104 3.96 -14.38 10.48
C THR A 104 2.72 -15.27 10.40
N ALA A 105 2.34 -15.65 9.18
CA ALA A 105 1.30 -16.63 8.92
C ALA A 105 1.70 -17.52 7.74
N THR A 106 1.23 -18.75 7.71
CA THR A 106 1.59 -19.71 6.67
C THR A 106 0.38 -20.48 6.14
N GLN A 107 0.50 -20.97 4.91
CA GLN A 107 -0.60 -21.63 4.21
C GLN A 107 -1.08 -22.92 4.90
N ASP A 108 -0.22 -23.60 5.62
CA ASP A 108 -0.53 -24.84 6.34
C ASP A 108 -1.30 -24.63 7.65
N GLN A 109 -1.44 -23.39 8.11
CA GLN A 109 -2.26 -23.04 9.27
C GLN A 109 -3.76 -23.07 8.93
N PRO A 110 -4.65 -23.25 9.94
CA PRO A 110 -6.09 -23.12 9.73
C PRO A 110 -6.45 -21.80 9.04
N GLU A 111 -7.34 -21.85 8.06
CA GLU A 111 -7.68 -20.71 7.18
C GLU A 111 -6.43 -20.03 6.58
N HIS A 112 -5.39 -20.81 6.31
CA HIS A 112 -4.09 -20.35 5.82
C HIS A 112 -3.46 -19.26 6.69
N GLY A 113 -3.74 -19.26 8.00
CA GLY A 113 -3.29 -18.23 8.94
C GLY A 113 -3.91 -16.86 8.72
N LEU A 114 -4.87 -16.71 7.79
CA LEU A 114 -5.48 -15.45 7.38
C LEU A 114 -6.95 -15.37 7.80
N THR A 115 -7.21 -15.65 9.09
CA THR A 115 -8.54 -15.50 9.69
C THR A 115 -9.01 -14.04 9.64
N GLU A 116 -10.31 -13.81 9.83
CA GLU A 116 -10.83 -12.44 9.96
C GLU A 116 -10.13 -11.65 11.07
N GLN A 117 -9.85 -12.30 12.20
CA GLN A 117 -9.17 -11.66 13.32
C GLN A 117 -7.76 -11.21 12.92
N VAL A 118 -6.98 -12.05 12.23
CA VAL A 118 -5.64 -11.71 11.75
C VAL A 118 -5.71 -10.55 10.77
N LEU A 119 -6.58 -10.63 9.76
CA LEU A 119 -6.70 -9.59 8.74
C LEU A 119 -7.24 -8.27 9.30
N ASN A 120 -8.12 -8.30 10.32
CA ASN A 120 -8.57 -7.08 11.00
C ASN A 120 -7.48 -6.40 11.82
N SER A 121 -6.45 -7.14 12.22
CA SER A 121 -5.26 -6.62 12.90
C SER A 121 -4.08 -6.34 11.97
N THR A 122 -4.29 -6.40 10.64
CA THR A 122 -3.24 -6.22 9.62
C THR A 122 -3.45 -4.92 8.86
N ASP A 123 -2.42 -4.06 8.83
CA ASP A 123 -2.38 -2.86 8.02
C ASP A 123 -1.72 -3.14 6.66
N VAL A 124 -0.68 -4.00 6.64
CA VAL A 124 0.01 -4.42 5.41
C VAL A 124 0.23 -5.92 5.45
N LEU A 125 -0.19 -6.60 4.38
CA LEU A 125 0.06 -8.02 4.15
C LEU A 125 1.19 -8.17 3.13
N THR A 126 2.26 -8.91 3.46
CA THR A 126 3.21 -9.39 2.45
C THR A 126 2.82 -10.80 2.03
N TRP A 127 2.93 -11.10 0.74
CA TRP A 127 2.50 -12.38 0.18
C TRP A 127 3.64 -13.00 -0.64
N TRP A 128 4.15 -14.11 -0.18
CA TRP A 128 5.07 -14.95 -0.94
C TRP A 128 4.48 -16.35 -1.12
N GLY A 129 4.45 -16.87 -2.35
CA GLY A 129 3.99 -18.22 -2.68
C GLY A 129 4.51 -18.62 -4.05
N HIS A 130 4.67 -19.92 -4.30
CA HIS A 130 5.29 -20.46 -5.50
C HIS A 130 4.56 -21.72 -6.06
N ALA A 131 4.53 -22.80 -5.31
CA ALA A 131 4.14 -24.10 -5.82
C ALA A 131 2.63 -24.43 -5.66
N THR A 132 1.97 -23.85 -4.65
CA THR A 132 0.62 -24.26 -4.24
C THR A 132 -0.41 -23.14 -4.29
N HIS A 133 -0.24 -22.17 -5.20
CA HIS A 133 -1.19 -21.06 -5.37
C HIS A 133 -2.66 -21.49 -5.49
N GLY A 134 -2.89 -22.63 -6.19
CA GLY A 134 -4.22 -23.19 -6.39
C GLY A 134 -4.88 -23.74 -5.12
N SER A 135 -4.09 -24.07 -4.11
CA SER A 135 -4.54 -24.66 -2.84
C SER A 135 -5.01 -23.63 -1.83
N VAL A 136 -4.84 -22.34 -2.09
CA VAL A 136 -5.41 -21.30 -1.22
C VAL A 136 -6.91 -21.25 -1.42
N ASP A 137 -7.68 -21.36 -0.35
CA ASP A 137 -9.13 -21.36 -0.37
C ASP A 137 -9.69 -20.04 -0.91
N ASP A 138 -10.69 -20.13 -1.80
CA ASP A 138 -11.29 -18.94 -2.40
C ASP A 138 -11.94 -18.02 -1.37
N ALA A 139 -12.50 -18.57 -0.28
CA ALA A 139 -13.04 -17.77 0.82
C ALA A 139 -11.98 -16.92 1.53
N VAL A 140 -10.75 -17.44 1.64
CA VAL A 140 -9.61 -16.66 2.18
C VAL A 140 -9.19 -15.59 1.19
N VAL A 141 -9.15 -15.92 -0.11
CA VAL A 141 -8.84 -14.93 -1.16
C VAL A 141 -9.88 -13.82 -1.20
N ASP A 142 -11.18 -14.15 -1.07
CA ASP A 142 -12.28 -13.17 -1.00
C ASP A 142 -12.08 -12.20 0.18
N ARG A 143 -11.75 -12.74 1.34
CA ARG A 143 -11.51 -11.97 2.56
C ARG A 143 -10.31 -11.02 2.39
N VAL A 144 -9.19 -11.52 1.87
CA VAL A 144 -8.00 -10.69 1.59
C VAL A 144 -8.33 -9.60 0.57
N GLN A 145 -9.06 -9.93 -0.50
CA GLN A 145 -9.48 -8.92 -1.49
C GLN A 145 -10.32 -7.81 -0.85
N GLN A 146 -11.32 -8.16 -0.04
CA GLN A 146 -12.15 -7.16 0.65
C GLN A 146 -11.31 -6.26 1.56
N ARG A 147 -10.34 -6.83 2.27
CA ARG A 147 -9.43 -6.05 3.11
C ARG A 147 -8.55 -5.10 2.29
N VAL A 148 -8.03 -5.53 1.13
CA VAL A 148 -7.26 -4.66 0.22
C VAL A 148 -8.15 -3.55 -0.33
N LEU A 149 -9.35 -3.86 -0.82
CA LEU A 149 -10.29 -2.86 -1.32
C LEU A 149 -10.69 -1.86 -0.22
N GLY A 150 -10.74 -2.30 1.03
CA GLY A 150 -11.01 -1.48 2.22
C GLY A 150 -9.83 -0.63 2.70
N GLY A 151 -8.60 -0.83 2.18
CA GLY A 151 -7.45 0.01 2.50
C GLY A 151 -6.19 -0.74 2.98
N MET A 152 -6.26 -2.02 3.29
CA MET A 152 -5.07 -2.81 3.64
C MET A 152 -4.05 -2.79 2.49
N GLY A 153 -2.78 -2.54 2.79
CA GLY A 153 -1.69 -2.66 1.82
C GLY A 153 -1.37 -4.11 1.48
N LEU A 154 -0.93 -4.35 0.24
CA LEU A 154 -0.48 -5.67 -0.20
C LEU A 154 0.86 -5.56 -0.90
N VAL A 155 1.87 -6.30 -0.41
CA VAL A 155 3.19 -6.43 -1.02
C VAL A 155 3.32 -7.85 -1.54
N VAL A 156 3.33 -7.99 -2.87
CA VAL A 156 3.37 -9.28 -3.58
C VAL A 156 4.80 -9.54 -4.04
N LEU A 157 5.34 -10.67 -3.66
CA LEU A 157 6.76 -10.97 -3.81
C LEU A 157 6.99 -12.14 -4.78
N HIS A 158 7.87 -11.93 -5.75
CA HIS A 158 8.40 -12.94 -6.67
C HIS A 158 7.29 -13.73 -7.40
N SER A 159 7.31 -15.05 -7.29
CA SER A 159 6.37 -15.99 -7.90
C SER A 159 4.92 -15.81 -7.45
N ALA A 160 4.69 -15.03 -6.38
CA ALA A 160 3.34 -14.67 -5.96
C ALA A 160 2.57 -13.82 -6.99
N HIS A 161 3.19 -13.40 -8.11
CA HIS A 161 2.48 -12.84 -9.26
C HIS A 161 1.38 -13.79 -9.76
N PHE A 162 1.56 -15.11 -9.61
CA PHE A 162 0.59 -16.10 -10.05
C PHE A 162 -0.43 -16.49 -8.98
N SER A 163 -0.38 -15.89 -7.78
CA SER A 163 -1.35 -16.13 -6.70
C SER A 163 -2.77 -15.74 -7.11
N LYS A 164 -3.76 -16.45 -6.56
CA LYS A 164 -5.18 -16.13 -6.79
C LYS A 164 -5.51 -14.68 -6.44
N ILE A 165 -4.96 -14.16 -5.32
CA ILE A 165 -5.24 -12.80 -4.89
C ILE A 165 -4.68 -11.76 -5.86
N PHE A 166 -3.43 -11.90 -6.32
CA PHE A 166 -2.83 -10.93 -7.23
C PHE A 166 -3.54 -10.93 -8.58
N ARG A 167 -3.77 -12.12 -9.17
CA ARG A 167 -4.53 -12.27 -10.42
C ARG A 167 -5.92 -11.66 -10.34
N ARG A 168 -6.62 -11.81 -9.22
CA ARG A 168 -7.94 -11.24 -8.98
C ARG A 168 -7.91 -9.71 -8.91
N LEU A 169 -6.90 -9.13 -8.24
CA LEU A 169 -6.72 -7.68 -8.14
C LEU A 169 -6.25 -7.06 -9.45
N MET A 170 -5.48 -7.78 -10.26
CA MET A 170 -4.99 -7.30 -11.56
C MET A 170 -6.02 -7.50 -12.68
N GLY A 171 -6.85 -8.55 -12.62
CA GLY A 171 -7.85 -8.85 -13.63
C GLY A 171 -7.27 -9.46 -14.92
N THR A 172 -6.01 -9.93 -14.88
CA THR A 172 -5.29 -10.54 -16.01
C THR A 172 -4.72 -11.89 -15.59
N THR A 173 -4.04 -12.58 -16.50
CA THR A 173 -3.42 -13.88 -16.17
C THR A 173 -2.23 -13.76 -15.26
N CYS A 174 -1.58 -12.60 -15.21
CA CYS A 174 -0.32 -12.32 -14.53
C CYS A 174 0.80 -13.29 -14.91
N SER A 175 0.71 -13.93 -16.09
CA SER A 175 1.75 -14.82 -16.61
C SER A 175 2.94 -13.99 -17.13
N LEU A 176 4.09 -14.63 -17.10
CA LEU A 176 5.37 -14.06 -17.56
C LEU A 176 6.26 -15.17 -18.15
N ALA A 177 7.37 -14.80 -18.77
CA ALA A 177 8.42 -15.74 -19.12
C ALA A 177 9.40 -15.91 -17.97
N TRP A 178 9.87 -17.12 -17.72
CA TRP A 178 10.84 -17.40 -16.66
C TRP A 178 11.83 -18.48 -17.04
N ARG A 179 12.98 -18.45 -16.39
CA ARG A 179 14.02 -19.48 -16.48
C ARG A 179 14.85 -19.46 -15.21
N ASN A 180 15.07 -20.63 -14.62
CA ASN A 180 15.99 -20.77 -13.49
C ASN A 180 17.36 -21.29 -13.97
N SER A 181 18.27 -20.37 -14.22
CA SER A 181 19.63 -20.64 -14.74
C SER A 181 20.71 -19.83 -14.02
N ALA A 182 20.44 -19.40 -12.79
CA ALA A 182 21.36 -18.60 -11.98
C ALA A 182 21.87 -17.34 -12.72
N ASP A 183 20.95 -16.62 -13.37
CA ASP A 183 21.31 -15.37 -14.06
C ASP A 183 21.69 -14.28 -13.06
N THR A 184 22.66 -13.45 -13.41
CA THR A 184 22.88 -12.19 -12.70
C THR A 184 21.75 -11.21 -13.03
N GLU A 185 21.12 -10.67 -12.01
CA GLU A 185 20.08 -9.66 -12.15
C GLU A 185 20.57 -8.28 -11.68
N LEU A 186 20.31 -7.27 -12.50
CA LEU A 186 20.52 -5.85 -12.16
C LEU A 186 19.16 -5.17 -12.07
N VAL A 187 18.78 -4.75 -10.86
CA VAL A 187 17.52 -4.05 -10.60
C VAL A 187 17.76 -2.55 -10.66
N TRP A 188 17.27 -1.91 -11.72
CA TRP A 188 17.42 -0.48 -11.97
C TRP A 188 16.26 0.30 -11.43
N THR A 189 16.54 1.37 -10.69
CA THR A 189 15.50 2.33 -10.26
C THR A 189 15.15 3.26 -11.42
N VAL A 190 13.88 3.27 -11.83
CA VAL A 190 13.37 4.15 -12.88
C VAL A 190 12.52 5.30 -12.34
N ASN A 191 12.09 5.21 -11.07
CA ASN A 191 11.43 6.30 -10.35
C ASN A 191 12.17 6.59 -9.02
N PRO A 192 13.31 7.30 -9.05
CA PRO A 192 14.17 7.48 -7.87
C PRO A 192 13.57 8.39 -6.79
N SER A 193 12.54 9.18 -7.11
CA SER A 193 11.83 10.02 -6.13
C SER A 193 10.76 9.28 -5.35
N HIS A 194 10.41 8.05 -5.75
CA HIS A 194 9.38 7.27 -5.08
C HIS A 194 9.86 6.75 -3.72
N PRO A 195 9.03 6.76 -2.66
CA PRO A 195 9.42 6.31 -1.31
C PRO A 195 10.02 4.89 -1.28
N ILE A 196 9.54 3.97 -2.11
CA ILE A 196 10.08 2.60 -2.18
C ILE A 196 11.54 2.56 -2.63
N ALA A 197 11.98 3.53 -3.42
CA ALA A 197 13.37 3.63 -3.91
C ALA A 197 14.32 4.33 -2.92
N ALA A 198 13.82 4.81 -1.78
CA ALA A 198 14.63 5.58 -0.83
C ALA A 198 15.78 4.76 -0.25
N GLY A 199 17.03 5.27 -0.42
CA GLY A 199 18.24 4.63 0.08
C GLY A 199 18.61 3.31 -0.62
N VAL A 200 18.06 3.06 -1.82
CA VAL A 200 18.36 1.89 -2.65
C VAL A 200 19.49 2.23 -3.63
N PRO A 201 20.55 1.39 -3.75
CA PRO A 201 21.62 1.63 -4.73
C PRO A 201 21.11 1.45 -6.17
N GLN A 202 21.85 1.99 -7.13
CA GLN A 202 21.54 1.90 -8.55
C GLN A 202 22.72 1.36 -9.35
N PRO A 203 22.60 0.15 -9.91
CA PRO A 203 21.54 -0.84 -9.68
C PRO A 203 21.73 -1.60 -8.36
N ILE A 204 20.67 -2.32 -7.89
CA ILE A 204 20.90 -3.47 -7.01
C ILE A 204 21.44 -4.59 -7.87
N MET A 205 22.52 -5.23 -7.45
CA MET A 205 23.10 -6.37 -8.14
C MET A 205 22.84 -7.66 -7.36
N ILE A 206 22.20 -8.62 -8.02
CA ILE A 206 21.94 -9.96 -7.50
C ILE A 206 22.75 -10.92 -8.37
N ASN A 207 23.72 -11.60 -7.75
CA ASN A 207 24.69 -12.40 -8.51
C ASN A 207 24.05 -13.62 -9.18
N GLU A 208 23.12 -14.28 -8.50
CA GLU A 208 22.43 -15.48 -8.98
C GLU A 208 20.95 -15.38 -8.63
N HIS A 209 20.09 -15.50 -9.63
CA HIS A 209 18.63 -15.44 -9.45
C HIS A 209 17.88 -16.17 -10.58
N GLU A 210 16.61 -16.49 -10.34
CA GLU A 210 15.69 -16.91 -11.39
C GLU A 210 15.36 -15.72 -12.30
N MET A 211 15.51 -15.89 -13.60
CA MET A 211 15.19 -14.87 -14.60
C MET A 211 13.68 -14.79 -14.83
N TYR A 212 13.13 -13.58 -14.73
CA TYR A 212 11.83 -13.22 -15.24
C TYR A 212 11.96 -12.28 -16.44
N GLY A 213 11.12 -12.50 -17.45
CA GLY A 213 11.16 -11.74 -18.69
C GLY A 213 9.77 -11.27 -19.12
N GLU A 214 9.73 -10.18 -19.88
CA GLU A 214 8.52 -9.75 -20.58
C GLU A 214 8.09 -10.79 -21.63
N PHE A 215 6.81 -10.95 -21.97
CA PHE A 215 5.71 -10.07 -21.63
C PHE A 215 5.09 -10.48 -20.29
N PHE A 216 5.01 -9.57 -19.32
CA PHE A 216 4.29 -9.76 -18.07
C PHE A 216 2.84 -9.27 -18.25
N ASP A 217 1.87 -10.19 -18.21
CA ASP A 217 0.46 -9.91 -18.46
C ASP A 217 -0.21 -9.27 -17.23
N ILE A 218 0.10 -8.01 -17.01
CA ILE A 218 -0.48 -7.17 -15.97
C ILE A 218 -1.05 -5.89 -16.56
N PRO A 219 -2.07 -5.25 -15.94
CA PRO A 219 -2.47 -3.92 -16.34
C PRO A 219 -1.30 -2.96 -16.18
N ALA A 220 -1.29 -1.90 -16.99
CA ALA A 220 -0.27 -0.87 -16.86
C ALA A 220 -0.15 -0.44 -15.39
N PRO A 221 1.06 -0.48 -14.79
CA PRO A 221 1.23 0.01 -13.43
C PRO A 221 0.96 1.51 -13.36
N GLU A 222 0.34 1.95 -12.27
CA GLU A 222 0.17 3.38 -12.01
C GLU A 222 1.52 4.04 -11.77
N GLU A 223 2.45 3.30 -11.12
CA GLU A 223 3.84 3.72 -10.96
C GLU A 223 4.77 2.53 -11.21
N LEU A 224 5.74 2.70 -12.09
CA LEU A 224 6.83 1.76 -12.32
C LEU A 224 8.06 2.25 -11.57
N ILE A 225 8.53 1.45 -10.62
CA ILE A 225 9.63 1.83 -9.71
C ILE A 225 10.94 1.21 -10.15
N PHE A 226 10.90 -0.10 -10.51
CA PHE A 226 12.08 -0.85 -10.88
C PHE A 226 11.89 -1.61 -12.19
N ILE A 227 12.99 -1.70 -12.94
CA ILE A 227 13.15 -2.59 -14.10
C ILE A 227 14.39 -3.44 -13.84
N SER A 228 14.26 -4.74 -14.03
CA SER A 228 15.38 -5.66 -13.99
C SER A 228 15.92 -5.94 -15.38
N THR A 229 17.23 -6.14 -15.48
CA THR A 229 17.91 -6.72 -16.63
C THR A 229 18.72 -7.92 -16.18
N PHE A 230 18.77 -8.94 -17.02
CA PHE A 230 19.46 -10.20 -16.71
C PHE A 230 20.68 -10.39 -17.59
N SER A 231 21.65 -11.19 -17.11
CA SER A 231 22.90 -11.47 -17.85
C SER A 231 22.66 -12.09 -19.22
N SER A 232 21.53 -12.73 -19.41
CA SER A 232 21.09 -13.33 -20.68
C SER A 232 20.37 -12.34 -21.63
N GLY A 233 20.15 -11.09 -21.21
CA GLY A 233 19.66 -9.99 -22.05
C GLY A 233 18.18 -9.66 -21.89
N GLU A 234 17.42 -10.42 -21.10
CA GLU A 234 16.00 -10.13 -20.85
C GLU A 234 15.85 -8.90 -19.96
N ALA A 235 14.73 -8.21 -20.16
CA ALA A 235 14.29 -7.11 -19.31
C ALA A 235 12.91 -7.42 -18.73
N PHE A 236 12.63 -6.87 -17.54
CA PHE A 236 11.41 -7.15 -16.80
C PHE A 236 10.97 -5.97 -15.93
N ARG A 237 9.67 -5.70 -15.90
CA ARG A 237 9.07 -4.72 -14.96
C ARG A 237 9.04 -5.30 -13.54
N SER A 238 10.12 -5.13 -12.80
CA SER A 238 10.37 -5.82 -11.54
C SER A 238 9.82 -5.15 -10.29
N GLY A 239 9.40 -3.86 -10.39
CA GLY A 239 8.79 -3.15 -9.26
C GLY A 239 7.64 -2.27 -9.72
N CYS A 240 6.40 -2.69 -9.45
CA CYS A 240 5.19 -2.08 -9.98
C CYS A 240 4.17 -1.76 -8.88
N CYS A 241 3.56 -0.59 -8.93
CA CYS A 241 2.55 -0.14 -7.97
C CYS A 241 1.19 0.08 -8.62
N TRP A 242 0.13 -0.23 -7.86
CA TRP A 242 -1.26 0.04 -8.20
C TRP A 242 -2.06 0.44 -6.96
N ARG A 243 -3.19 1.11 -7.18
CA ARG A 243 -4.27 1.21 -6.20
C ARG A 243 -5.42 0.27 -6.58
N ARG A 244 -6.00 -0.38 -5.58
CA ARG A 244 -7.19 -1.22 -5.72
C ARG A 244 -8.17 -0.89 -4.61
N GLY A 245 -9.27 -0.22 -4.96
CA GLY A 245 -10.11 0.44 -3.97
C GLY A 245 -9.32 1.49 -3.20
N LYS A 246 -9.29 1.38 -1.88
CA LYS A 246 -8.47 2.24 -1.00
C LYS A 246 -7.06 1.67 -0.75
N GLY A 247 -6.81 0.40 -1.08
CA GLY A 247 -5.55 -0.28 -0.82
C GLY A 247 -4.47 0.01 -1.86
N LYS A 248 -3.23 -0.05 -1.41
CA LYS A 248 -2.01 0.05 -2.22
C LYS A 248 -1.46 -1.35 -2.45
N VAL A 249 -1.10 -1.65 -3.69
CA VAL A 249 -0.51 -2.94 -4.09
C VAL A 249 0.85 -2.68 -4.70
N PHE A 250 1.87 -3.34 -4.20
CA PHE A 250 3.21 -3.34 -4.78
C PHE A 250 3.62 -4.76 -5.13
N TYR A 251 4.10 -4.96 -6.35
CA TYR A 251 4.74 -6.19 -6.80
C TYR A 251 6.24 -5.97 -6.92
N PHE A 252 7.03 -6.96 -6.44
CA PHE A 252 8.48 -6.96 -6.56
C PHE A 252 9.00 -8.34 -6.95
N SER A 253 9.76 -8.42 -8.06
CA SER A 253 10.16 -9.71 -8.62
C SER A 253 11.29 -10.44 -7.92
N PRO A 254 12.34 -9.81 -7.34
CA PRO A 254 13.37 -10.57 -6.64
C PRO A 254 12.83 -11.38 -5.47
N GLY A 255 13.19 -12.68 -5.37
CA GLY A 255 12.69 -13.46 -4.24
C GLY A 255 12.57 -14.97 -4.41
N ASP A 256 13.32 -15.59 -5.33
CA ASP A 256 13.29 -17.04 -5.51
C ASP A 256 13.79 -17.81 -4.28
N GLN A 257 13.21 -18.99 -4.02
CA GLN A 257 13.51 -19.83 -2.87
C GLN A 257 14.86 -20.55 -2.93
N GLU A 258 15.43 -20.71 -4.11
CA GLU A 258 16.73 -21.38 -4.29
C GLU A 258 17.92 -20.50 -3.94
N TYR A 259 17.69 -19.18 -3.81
CA TYR A 259 18.70 -18.17 -3.51
C TYR A 259 18.40 -17.41 -2.22
N PRO A 260 19.40 -16.93 -1.46
CA PRO A 260 19.17 -16.24 -0.18
C PRO A 260 18.76 -14.77 -0.36
N ILE A 261 17.83 -14.49 -1.28
CA ILE A 261 17.46 -13.14 -1.75
C ILE A 261 16.95 -12.26 -0.60
N TYR A 262 16.11 -12.77 0.31
CA TYR A 262 15.60 -11.99 1.44
C TYR A 262 16.62 -11.73 2.54
N ARG A 263 17.87 -12.22 2.39
CA ARG A 263 19.01 -11.82 3.22
C ARG A 263 19.82 -10.69 2.60
N HIS A 264 19.60 -10.39 1.32
CA HIS A 264 20.31 -9.31 0.63
C HIS A 264 19.89 -7.95 1.24
N PRO A 265 20.83 -7.09 1.67
CA PRO A 265 20.52 -5.86 2.40
C PRO A 265 19.63 -4.90 1.62
N ASP A 266 19.86 -4.78 0.32
CA ASP A 266 19.10 -3.85 -0.52
C ASP A 266 17.70 -4.38 -0.84
N ILE A 267 17.52 -5.71 -0.96
CA ILE A 267 16.20 -6.32 -1.11
C ILE A 267 15.39 -6.13 0.18
N LYS A 268 15.99 -6.35 1.35
CA LYS A 268 15.35 -6.04 2.64
C LYS A 268 14.92 -4.56 2.69
N ARG A 269 15.77 -3.64 2.20
CA ARG A 269 15.46 -2.20 2.14
C ARG A 269 14.24 -1.93 1.27
N VAL A 270 14.16 -2.50 0.07
CA VAL A 270 13.01 -2.34 -0.83
C VAL A 270 11.73 -2.84 -0.16
N VAL A 271 11.77 -4.05 0.45
CA VAL A 271 10.58 -4.62 1.12
C VAL A 271 10.15 -3.76 2.32
N ALA A 272 11.10 -3.26 3.13
CA ALA A 272 10.81 -2.38 4.25
C ALA A 272 10.18 -1.05 3.79
N ASN A 273 10.74 -0.44 2.75
CA ASN A 273 10.19 0.78 2.15
C ASN A 273 8.78 0.54 1.57
N ALA A 274 8.58 -0.63 0.93
CA ALA A 274 7.28 -1.01 0.38
C ALA A 274 6.21 -1.15 1.47
N VAL A 275 6.55 -1.75 2.61
CA VAL A 275 5.67 -1.86 3.78
C VAL A 275 5.29 -0.46 4.31
N GLN A 276 6.27 0.44 4.44
CA GLN A 276 5.98 1.82 4.87
C GLN A 276 5.10 2.57 3.86
N TRP A 277 5.37 2.42 2.56
CA TRP A 277 4.56 3.04 1.50
C TRP A 277 3.14 2.47 1.44
N ALA A 278 3.00 1.16 1.63
CA ALA A 278 1.72 0.47 1.54
C ALA A 278 0.82 0.68 2.76
N ARG A 279 1.30 1.33 3.83
CA ARG A 279 0.46 1.70 4.99
C ARG A 279 -0.85 2.32 4.51
N PRO A 280 -2.01 1.96 5.10
CA PRO A 280 -3.29 2.55 4.77
C PRO A 280 -3.27 4.07 4.86
N ASP A 281 -3.86 4.73 3.85
CA ASP A 281 -4.15 6.15 3.92
C ASP A 281 -5.43 6.37 4.74
N ASN A 282 -5.51 7.47 5.47
CA ASN A 282 -6.75 7.86 6.15
C ASN A 282 -7.74 8.48 5.13
N ILE A 283 -8.31 7.60 4.28
CA ILE A 283 -9.28 7.98 3.26
C ILE A 283 -10.68 7.86 3.88
N ALA A 284 -11.37 8.99 4.03
CA ALA A 284 -12.75 9.00 4.48
C ALA A 284 -13.65 8.16 3.58
N ASP A 285 -14.64 7.49 4.18
CA ASP A 285 -15.67 6.82 3.42
C ASP A 285 -16.51 7.86 2.68
N PHE A 286 -16.67 7.65 1.38
CA PHE A 286 -17.53 8.43 0.54
C PHE A 286 -18.55 7.50 -0.12
N ASP A 287 -19.82 7.70 0.22
CA ASP A 287 -20.93 7.00 -0.40
C ASP A 287 -21.68 8.01 -1.28
N PRO A 288 -21.34 8.13 -2.57
CA PRO A 288 -22.01 9.07 -3.45
C PRO A 288 -23.47 8.63 -3.63
N PRO A 289 -24.42 9.57 -3.64
CA PRO A 289 -25.81 9.22 -3.88
C PRO A 289 -25.95 8.55 -5.24
N SER A 290 -26.59 7.38 -5.25
CA SER A 290 -26.85 6.62 -6.49
C SER A 290 -27.89 7.29 -7.39
N VAL A 291 -28.70 8.17 -6.85
CA VAL A 291 -29.72 8.96 -7.55
C VAL A 291 -29.65 10.41 -7.10
N LEU A 292 -29.52 11.33 -8.04
CA LEU A 292 -29.63 12.75 -7.76
C LEU A 292 -31.12 13.13 -7.77
N SER A 293 -31.62 13.63 -6.64
CA SER A 293 -33.01 14.05 -6.47
C SER A 293 -33.34 15.38 -7.20
N SER A 294 -32.30 16.15 -7.55
CA SER A 294 -32.44 17.41 -8.26
C SER A 294 -31.18 17.71 -9.07
N PRO A 295 -31.26 18.52 -10.15
CA PRO A 295 -30.09 19.03 -10.86
C PRO A 295 -29.17 19.80 -9.93
N ALA A 296 -27.87 19.82 -10.20
CA ALA A 296 -26.91 20.65 -9.51
C ALA A 296 -27.38 22.13 -9.53
N PRO A 297 -27.22 22.90 -8.43
CA PRO A 297 -27.81 24.24 -8.30
C PRO A 297 -27.30 25.26 -9.35
N TYR A 298 -26.19 25.02 -10.00
CA TYR A 298 -25.67 25.85 -11.09
C TYR A 298 -26.05 25.32 -12.49
N PHE A 299 -26.82 24.23 -12.58
CA PHE A 299 -27.35 23.68 -13.83
C PHE A 299 -28.77 24.22 -14.00
N ASP A 300 -28.91 25.44 -14.47
CA ASP A 300 -30.20 25.97 -14.84
C ASP A 300 -30.55 25.46 -16.26
N ALA A 301 -31.46 24.50 -16.35
CA ALA A 301 -31.92 23.93 -17.62
C ALA A 301 -32.47 24.98 -18.57
N ARG A 302 -32.82 26.17 -18.08
CA ARG A 302 -33.29 27.32 -18.92
C ARG A 302 -32.18 27.96 -19.74
N VAL A 303 -30.89 27.78 -19.30
CA VAL A 303 -29.76 28.33 -20.06
C VAL A 303 -29.43 27.51 -21.31
N ILE A 304 -29.92 26.28 -21.40
CA ILE A 304 -29.65 25.38 -22.54
C ILE A 304 -30.71 25.54 -23.63
N THR A 305 -31.83 26.17 -23.36
CA THR A 305 -32.94 26.32 -24.31
C THR A 305 -32.87 27.61 -25.13
N GLU A 306 -31.98 28.54 -24.84
CA GLU A 306 -31.75 29.74 -25.66
C GLU A 306 -30.59 29.52 -26.63
N VAL A 307 -30.73 28.58 -27.56
CA VAL A 307 -29.98 28.62 -28.81
C VAL A 307 -30.67 29.68 -29.69
N PRO A 308 -30.01 30.82 -30.01
CA PRO A 308 -30.63 31.79 -30.92
C PRO A 308 -30.91 31.13 -32.27
N PRO A 309 -32.06 31.39 -32.88
CA PRO A 309 -32.37 30.86 -34.21
C PRO A 309 -31.32 31.35 -35.19
N SER A 310 -30.79 30.41 -35.97
CA SER A 310 -29.84 30.61 -37.08
C SER A 310 -30.38 31.54 -38.16
#